data_759054a346e999735c950f8810646a84
#
_entry.id   759054a346e999735c950f8810646a84
#
_cell.length_a   1.000
_cell.length_b   1.000
_cell.length_c   1.000
_cell.angle_alpha   90.00
_cell.angle_beta   90.00
_cell.angle_gamma   90.00
#
_symmetry.space_group_name_H-M   'P 1'
#
loop_
_entity.id
_entity.type
_entity.pdbx_description
1 polymer ?
#
loop_
_entity_poly.entity_id
_entity_poly.type
_entity_poly.pdbx_seq_one_letter_code
_entity_poly.pdbx_strand_id
1 'polypeptide(L)'
;SIIPYINYNIDNRKGFDFSLYLNKKVNEVDLTLGMTGMYSKTEAGKRDESFEYDYQSRINLPVNGLWGLVSLGFFNDQEEINNSPTQQFGDVAPGDLRYKDQNGDGIIDNNDEVYLGRWDTPLRLGLNFTAKWRNFTFFALADGFFGGQGFKDSSYYWVRGENKYSDIVRNRWTEETKNTATYPRLTTSNGANSFRNSDFWLYNTDRLNLSQVQFTYDIPEAALQGTFVSGLSVYVSGYNLLTISKERKHFEMNVGSSPQTRMYNIGVRGTF
;
A
#
# COMPACT_ATOMS: atom_id res chain seq x y z
N SER A 1 -42.14 9.94 -1.73
CA SER A 1 -42.01 8.48 -1.54
C SER A 1 -41.11 8.24 -0.35
N ILE A 2 -41.55 7.40 0.60
CA ILE A 2 -40.73 6.97 1.73
C ILE A 2 -39.93 5.77 1.23
N ILE A 3 -38.59 5.90 1.17
CA ILE A 3 -37.69 4.78 0.87
C ILE A 3 -37.34 4.15 2.23
N PRO A 4 -37.82 2.94 2.54
CA PRO A 4 -37.50 2.29 3.81
C PRO A 4 -36.04 1.81 3.83
N TYR A 5 -35.38 1.94 4.98
CA TYR A 5 -34.09 1.26 5.20
C TYR A 5 -34.35 -0.23 5.47
N ILE A 6 -33.72 -1.08 4.69
CA ILE A 6 -33.79 -2.54 4.83
C ILE A 6 -32.40 -3.14 5.06
N ASN A 7 -32.31 -4.20 5.83
CA ASN A 7 -31.08 -4.97 6.00
C ASN A 7 -30.95 -5.97 4.85
N TYR A 8 -30.30 -5.56 3.76
CA TYR A 8 -30.22 -6.34 2.52
C TYR A 8 -28.82 -6.79 2.16
N ASN A 9 -27.82 -5.91 2.28
CA ASN A 9 -26.45 -6.19 1.90
C ASN A 9 -25.79 -7.20 2.84
N ILE A 10 -24.99 -8.11 2.29
CA ILE A 10 -24.24 -9.13 3.04
C ILE A 10 -22.77 -9.06 2.67
N ASP A 11 -21.91 -8.96 3.68
CA ASP A 11 -20.48 -9.08 3.55
C ASP A 11 -20.02 -10.42 4.18
N ASN A 12 -19.27 -11.19 3.40
CA ASN A 12 -18.69 -12.45 3.85
C ASN A 12 -17.22 -12.22 4.23
N ARG A 13 -16.90 -12.39 5.51
CA ARG A 13 -15.51 -12.33 5.98
C ARG A 13 -15.01 -13.73 6.33
N LYS A 14 -13.84 -14.10 5.76
CA LYS A 14 -13.18 -15.37 6.03
C LYS A 14 -11.70 -15.12 6.29
N GLY A 15 -11.10 -15.90 7.18
CA GLY A 15 -9.70 -15.77 7.48
C GLY A 15 -9.23 -16.74 8.55
N PHE A 16 -7.96 -16.66 8.85
CA PHE A 16 -7.31 -17.34 9.95
C PHE A 16 -6.17 -16.48 10.49
N ASP A 17 -5.81 -16.72 11.73
CA ASP A 17 -4.61 -16.18 12.36
C ASP A 17 -3.79 -17.31 12.99
N PHE A 18 -2.50 -17.04 13.19
CA PHE A 18 -1.59 -17.97 13.84
C PHE A 18 -0.51 -17.23 14.63
N SER A 19 0.01 -17.91 15.63
CA SER A 19 1.18 -17.47 16.40
C SER A 19 2.12 -18.65 16.64
N LEU A 20 3.39 -18.46 16.33
CA LEU A 20 4.46 -19.46 16.51
C LEU A 20 5.57 -18.81 17.34
N TYR A 21 6.04 -19.55 18.34
CA TYR A 21 7.14 -19.12 19.19
C TYR A 21 8.17 -20.23 19.29
N LEU A 22 9.43 -19.88 19.05
CA LEU A 22 10.57 -20.73 19.22
C LEU A 22 11.49 -20.15 20.29
N ASN A 23 11.70 -20.88 21.37
CA ASN A 23 12.66 -20.55 22.41
C ASN A 23 13.80 -21.56 22.34
N LYS A 24 15.02 -21.08 22.23
CA LYS A 24 16.22 -21.92 22.17
C LYS A 24 17.37 -21.28 22.95
N LYS A 25 18.02 -22.07 23.77
CA LYS A 25 19.28 -21.71 24.39
C LYS A 25 20.44 -22.20 23.56
N VAL A 26 21.35 -21.31 23.20
CA VAL A 26 22.60 -21.62 22.49
C VAL A 26 23.75 -21.11 23.32
N ASN A 27 24.47 -22.00 23.96
CA ASN A 27 25.48 -21.67 24.98
C ASN A 27 24.89 -20.78 26.09
N GLU A 28 25.40 -19.59 26.23
CA GLU A 28 24.95 -18.57 27.22
C GLU A 28 23.86 -17.63 26.65
N VAL A 29 23.40 -17.81 25.42
CA VAL A 29 22.43 -16.93 24.78
C VAL A 29 21.05 -17.60 24.77
N ASP A 30 20.07 -16.94 25.37
CA ASP A 30 18.65 -17.31 25.26
C ASP A 30 18.05 -16.57 24.08
N LEU A 31 17.54 -17.33 23.10
CA LEU A 31 16.94 -16.82 21.88
C LEU A 31 15.43 -17.06 21.89
N THR A 32 14.66 -16.04 21.57
CA THR A 32 13.23 -16.13 21.30
C THR A 32 12.93 -15.59 19.91
N LEU A 33 12.31 -16.38 19.07
CA LEU A 33 11.76 -15.97 17.78
C LEU A 33 10.25 -16.14 17.84
N GLY A 34 9.51 -15.08 17.63
CA GLY A 34 8.06 -15.09 17.51
C GLY A 34 7.63 -14.70 16.11
N MET A 35 6.68 -15.43 15.56
CA MET A 35 6.01 -15.11 14.32
C MET A 35 4.51 -15.11 14.54
N THR A 36 3.84 -14.05 14.13
CA THR A 36 2.38 -13.95 14.11
C THR A 36 1.93 -13.67 12.68
N GLY A 37 0.77 -14.17 12.32
CA GLY A 37 0.22 -13.91 11.01
C GLY A 37 -1.31 -13.89 11.04
N MET A 38 -1.87 -13.07 10.20
CA MET A 38 -3.30 -13.00 9.94
C MET A 38 -3.54 -12.94 8.44
N TYR A 39 -4.41 -13.79 7.96
CA TYR A 39 -4.96 -13.71 6.63
C TYR A 39 -6.47 -13.55 6.69
N SER A 40 -7.01 -12.49 6.08
CA SER A 40 -8.46 -12.29 6.03
C SER A 40 -8.89 -11.63 4.72
N LYS A 41 -10.04 -12.06 4.22
CA LYS A 41 -10.73 -11.46 3.07
C LYS A 41 -12.15 -11.12 3.46
N THR A 42 -12.60 -9.95 3.01
CA THR A 42 -14.02 -9.57 3.09
C THR A 42 -14.53 -9.36 1.69
N GLU A 43 -15.54 -10.13 1.28
CA GLU A 43 -16.11 -10.16 -0.05
C GLU A 43 -17.61 -9.81 0.02
N ALA A 44 -18.11 -9.13 -1.01
CA ALA A 44 -19.52 -8.82 -1.13
C ALA A 44 -20.31 -10.10 -1.42
N GLY A 45 -21.14 -10.56 -0.47
CA GLY A 45 -21.97 -11.75 -0.64
C GLY A 45 -23.33 -11.44 -1.29
N LYS A 46 -23.88 -10.26 -0.99
CA LYS A 46 -25.14 -9.79 -1.56
C LYS A 46 -25.14 -8.27 -1.64
N ARG A 47 -25.63 -7.74 -2.76
CA ARG A 47 -25.76 -6.31 -3.01
C ARG A 47 -27.08 -6.02 -3.71
N ASP A 48 -27.64 -4.84 -3.44
CA ASP A 48 -28.69 -4.24 -4.26
C ASP A 48 -27.98 -3.40 -5.31
N GLU A 49 -27.67 -4.04 -6.43
CA GLU A 49 -26.95 -3.42 -7.55
C GLU A 49 -27.68 -3.71 -8.87
N SER A 50 -27.66 -2.73 -9.77
CA SER A 50 -28.11 -2.85 -11.14
C SER A 50 -26.94 -2.55 -12.04
N PHE A 51 -26.60 -3.46 -12.93
CA PHE A 51 -25.54 -3.34 -13.91
C PHE A 51 -26.03 -3.87 -15.26
N GLU A 52 -25.43 -3.36 -16.31
CA GLU A 52 -25.73 -3.76 -17.67
C GLU A 52 -24.84 -4.92 -18.10
N TYR A 53 -23.62 -4.96 -17.59
CA TYR A 53 -22.60 -5.96 -17.95
C TYR A 53 -22.14 -6.74 -16.73
N ASP A 54 -21.96 -8.05 -16.84
CA ASP A 54 -21.58 -8.96 -15.75
C ASP A 54 -20.27 -8.55 -15.03
N TYR A 55 -19.32 -7.95 -15.76
CA TYR A 55 -18.06 -7.50 -15.17
C TYR A 55 -18.20 -6.31 -14.21
N GLN A 56 -19.33 -5.64 -14.19
CA GLN A 56 -19.64 -4.55 -13.26
C GLN A 56 -20.12 -5.06 -11.90
N SER A 57 -20.50 -6.34 -11.79
CA SER A 57 -20.97 -6.92 -10.52
C SER A 57 -19.88 -6.92 -9.45
N ARG A 58 -20.24 -6.51 -8.24
CA ARG A 58 -19.37 -6.53 -7.07
C ARG A 58 -19.48 -7.81 -6.24
N ILE A 59 -20.44 -8.67 -6.56
CA ILE A 59 -20.68 -9.92 -5.81
C ILE A 59 -19.47 -10.86 -5.97
N ASN A 60 -19.05 -11.46 -4.85
CA ASN A 60 -17.85 -12.29 -4.71
C ASN A 60 -16.51 -11.54 -4.93
N LEU A 61 -16.54 -10.22 -5.05
CA LEU A 61 -15.35 -9.39 -5.12
C LEU A 61 -15.07 -8.73 -3.75
N PRO A 62 -13.82 -8.29 -3.48
CA PRO A 62 -13.50 -7.58 -2.27
C PRO A 62 -14.38 -6.35 -2.06
N VAL A 63 -14.89 -6.17 -0.83
CA VAL A 63 -15.71 -5.00 -0.48
C VAL A 63 -14.96 -3.69 -0.75
N ASN A 64 -13.64 -3.69 -0.51
CA ASN A 64 -12.74 -2.58 -0.83
C ASN A 64 -12.08 -2.76 -2.20
N GLY A 65 -12.86 -3.17 -3.21
CA GLY A 65 -12.40 -3.33 -4.59
C GLY A 65 -12.00 -1.99 -5.21
N LEU A 66 -10.90 -2.00 -5.97
CA LEU A 66 -10.46 -0.90 -6.80
C LEU A 66 -11.02 -1.12 -8.21
N TRP A 67 -11.67 -0.08 -8.72
CA TRP A 67 -12.34 -0.10 -10.03
C TRP A 67 -11.73 0.97 -10.91
N GLY A 68 -11.65 0.71 -12.20
CA GLY A 68 -11.12 1.64 -13.18
C GLY A 68 -10.95 1.00 -14.54
N LEU A 69 -10.34 1.75 -15.44
CA LEU A 69 -10.16 1.40 -16.84
C LEU A 69 -8.93 0.52 -17.05
N VAL A 70 -8.95 -0.30 -18.11
CA VAL A 70 -7.78 -1.08 -18.54
C VAL A 70 -7.01 -0.27 -19.58
N SER A 71 -5.74 0.04 -19.29
CA SER A 71 -4.86 0.78 -20.19
C SER A 71 -4.27 -0.14 -21.27
N LEU A 72 -4.24 0.35 -22.50
CA LEU A 72 -3.58 -0.27 -23.66
C LEU A 72 -2.27 0.46 -24.04
N GLY A 73 -1.75 1.33 -23.16
CA GLY A 73 -0.58 2.17 -23.42
C GLY A 73 -0.96 3.58 -23.86
N PHE A 74 -0.05 4.24 -24.60
CA PHE A 74 -0.27 5.59 -25.10
C PHE A 74 -0.66 5.57 -26.58
N PHE A 75 -1.45 6.55 -26.99
CA PHE A 75 -1.65 6.82 -28.42
C PHE A 75 -0.33 7.32 -29.03
N ASN A 76 0.06 6.70 -30.16
CA ASN A 76 1.30 7.07 -30.85
C ASN A 76 1.13 8.26 -31.77
N ASP A 77 -0.03 8.40 -32.41
CA ASP A 77 -0.33 9.41 -33.40
C ASP A 77 -1.85 9.65 -33.55
N GLN A 78 -2.18 10.61 -34.41
CA GLN A 78 -3.58 10.99 -34.67
C GLN A 78 -4.34 9.91 -35.47
N GLU A 79 -3.67 9.13 -36.29
CA GLU A 79 -4.30 8.06 -37.05
C GLU A 79 -4.79 6.94 -36.13
N GLU A 80 -3.98 6.59 -35.12
CA GLU A 80 -4.38 5.61 -34.10
C GLU A 80 -5.59 6.10 -33.30
N ILE A 81 -5.65 7.41 -32.94
CA ILE A 81 -6.80 8.01 -32.25
C ILE A 81 -8.06 7.90 -33.13
N ASN A 82 -7.95 8.26 -34.41
CA ASN A 82 -9.09 8.28 -35.32
C ASN A 82 -9.67 6.87 -35.59
N ASN A 83 -8.84 5.84 -35.46
CA ASN A 83 -9.21 4.43 -35.65
C ASN A 83 -9.55 3.69 -34.34
N SER A 84 -9.53 4.36 -33.21
CA SER A 84 -9.84 3.78 -31.90
C SER A 84 -11.24 4.18 -31.40
N PRO A 85 -11.83 3.44 -30.47
CA PRO A 85 -13.05 3.85 -29.79
C PRO A 85 -12.93 5.27 -29.20
N THR A 86 -14.01 6.01 -29.23
CA THR A 86 -14.04 7.41 -28.75
C THR A 86 -13.98 7.47 -27.23
N GLN A 87 -12.94 8.09 -26.66
CA GLN A 87 -12.82 8.27 -25.21
C GLN A 87 -13.57 9.53 -24.76
N GLN A 88 -14.57 9.39 -23.86
CA GLN A 88 -15.47 10.48 -23.45
C GLN A 88 -14.95 11.29 -22.26
N PHE A 89 -13.66 11.23 -21.93
CA PHE A 89 -13.07 11.90 -20.77
C PHE A 89 -12.40 13.24 -21.09
N GLY A 90 -12.65 13.81 -22.26
CA GLY A 90 -12.10 15.05 -22.76
C GLY A 90 -11.29 14.86 -24.05
N ASP A 91 -10.60 15.95 -24.45
CA ASP A 91 -9.80 15.94 -25.66
C ASP A 91 -8.64 14.95 -25.56
N VAL A 92 -8.45 14.16 -26.60
CA VAL A 92 -7.40 13.15 -26.72
C VAL A 92 -6.39 13.60 -27.77
N ALA A 93 -5.09 13.41 -27.46
CA ALA A 93 -3.99 13.68 -28.38
C ALA A 93 -2.92 12.60 -28.25
N PRO A 94 -1.98 12.49 -29.23
CA PRO A 94 -0.84 11.58 -29.12
C PRO A 94 -0.11 11.72 -27.78
N GLY A 95 0.20 10.59 -27.14
CA GLY A 95 0.77 10.52 -25.79
C GLY A 95 -0.22 10.49 -24.63
N ASP A 96 -1.51 10.58 -24.90
CA ASP A 96 -2.54 10.29 -23.91
C ASP A 96 -2.75 8.79 -23.74
N LEU A 97 -3.25 8.37 -22.57
CA LEU A 97 -3.60 6.97 -22.30
C LEU A 97 -4.75 6.52 -23.21
N ARG A 98 -4.56 5.35 -23.82
CA ARG A 98 -5.56 4.62 -24.55
C ARG A 98 -6.16 3.55 -23.65
N TYR A 99 -7.47 3.45 -23.60
CA TYR A 99 -8.20 2.48 -22.80
C TYR A 99 -8.89 1.43 -23.65
N LYS A 100 -9.16 0.29 -23.02
CA LYS A 100 -9.88 -0.80 -23.63
C LYS A 100 -11.38 -0.51 -23.59
N ASP A 101 -12.03 -0.65 -24.72
CA ASP A 101 -13.47 -0.76 -24.84
C ASP A 101 -13.88 -2.16 -24.32
N GLN A 102 -14.49 -2.16 -23.13
CA GLN A 102 -14.78 -3.41 -22.43
C GLN A 102 -16.09 -4.03 -22.87
N ASN A 103 -17.08 -3.22 -23.26
CA ASN A 103 -18.40 -3.64 -23.71
C ASN A 103 -18.52 -3.75 -25.24
N GLY A 104 -17.58 -3.15 -26.00
CA GLY A 104 -17.53 -3.24 -27.47
C GLY A 104 -18.50 -2.30 -28.19
N ASP A 105 -18.93 -1.20 -27.53
CA ASP A 105 -19.88 -0.24 -28.09
C ASP A 105 -19.23 0.88 -28.93
N GLY A 106 -17.89 0.93 -28.98
CA GLY A 106 -17.11 1.93 -29.70
C GLY A 106 -16.89 3.22 -28.90
N ILE A 107 -17.27 3.26 -27.64
CA ILE A 107 -17.17 4.40 -26.74
C ILE A 107 -16.44 3.96 -25.46
N ILE A 108 -15.48 4.74 -24.99
CA ILE A 108 -14.83 4.52 -23.69
C ILE A 108 -15.43 5.51 -22.68
N ASP A 109 -16.16 4.96 -21.71
CA ASP A 109 -16.80 5.74 -20.65
C ASP A 109 -16.73 4.99 -19.29
N ASN A 110 -17.57 5.37 -18.33
CA ASN A 110 -17.59 4.71 -17.02
C ASN A 110 -18.14 3.26 -17.08
N ASN A 111 -18.80 2.88 -18.18
CA ASN A 111 -19.26 1.51 -18.37
C ASN A 111 -18.12 0.53 -18.65
N ASP A 112 -16.93 1.03 -19.03
CA ASP A 112 -15.73 0.23 -19.26
C ASP A 112 -14.90 0.00 -17.99
N GLU A 113 -15.30 0.54 -16.85
CA GLU A 113 -14.60 0.31 -15.60
C GLU A 113 -14.80 -1.13 -15.13
N VAL A 114 -13.69 -1.79 -14.81
CA VAL A 114 -13.64 -3.17 -14.32
C VAL A 114 -12.96 -3.25 -12.95
N TYR A 115 -13.11 -4.38 -12.29
CA TYR A 115 -12.35 -4.67 -11.09
C TYR A 115 -10.87 -4.82 -11.41
N LEU A 116 -10.02 -4.00 -10.77
CA LEU A 116 -8.56 -3.97 -10.98
C LEU A 116 -7.77 -4.56 -9.82
N GLY A 117 -8.34 -4.56 -8.61
CA GLY A 117 -7.63 -5.02 -7.43
C GLY A 117 -8.31 -4.64 -6.13
N ARG A 118 -7.59 -4.75 -5.01
CA ARG A 118 -8.13 -4.51 -3.68
C ARG A 118 -7.28 -3.52 -2.88
N TRP A 119 -7.95 -2.64 -2.16
CA TRP A 119 -7.28 -1.67 -1.30
C TRP A 119 -6.70 -2.31 -0.02
N ASP A 120 -7.42 -3.23 0.58
CA ASP A 120 -7.01 -3.86 1.83
C ASP A 120 -5.86 -4.86 1.65
N THR A 121 -5.05 -5.01 2.69
CA THR A 121 -3.95 -5.99 2.74
C THR A 121 -4.42 -7.26 3.43
N PRO A 122 -4.71 -8.34 2.67
CA PRO A 122 -5.25 -9.57 3.24
C PRO A 122 -4.27 -10.33 4.15
N LEU A 123 -2.98 -10.27 3.84
CA LEU A 123 -1.94 -10.93 4.64
C LEU A 123 -1.16 -9.91 5.45
N ARG A 124 -1.12 -10.12 6.77
CA ARG A 124 -0.31 -9.35 7.72
C ARG A 124 0.56 -10.29 8.51
N LEU A 125 1.84 -9.97 8.62
CA LEU A 125 2.83 -10.75 9.35
C LEU A 125 3.51 -9.88 10.40
N GLY A 126 3.80 -10.45 11.56
CA GLY A 126 4.62 -9.86 12.60
C GLY A 126 5.77 -10.81 12.94
N LEU A 127 6.97 -10.29 13.05
CA LEU A 127 8.15 -11.03 13.46
C LEU A 127 8.78 -10.30 14.65
N ASN A 128 9.03 -11.02 15.74
CA ASN A 128 9.81 -10.51 16.84
C ASN A 128 10.99 -11.44 17.11
N PHE A 129 12.11 -10.84 17.46
CA PHE A 129 13.31 -11.52 17.80
C PHE A 129 13.88 -10.94 19.10
N THR A 130 14.18 -11.80 20.06
CA THR A 130 14.87 -11.44 21.29
C THR A 130 16.08 -12.34 21.48
N ALA A 131 17.22 -11.74 21.77
CA ALA A 131 18.43 -12.42 22.19
C ALA A 131 18.89 -11.87 23.53
N LYS A 132 18.98 -12.73 24.53
CA LYS A 132 19.46 -12.38 25.86
C LYS A 132 20.77 -13.11 26.14
N TRP A 133 21.82 -12.32 26.42
CA TRP A 133 23.13 -12.82 26.81
C TRP A 133 23.60 -12.12 28.08
N ARG A 134 23.64 -12.87 29.16
CA ARG A 134 23.98 -12.31 30.50
C ARG A 134 23.07 -11.12 30.81
N ASN A 135 23.64 -9.93 30.96
CA ASN A 135 22.95 -8.68 31.28
C ASN A 135 22.50 -7.89 30.04
N PHE A 136 22.77 -8.39 28.84
CA PHE A 136 22.39 -7.73 27.60
C PHE A 136 21.16 -8.35 26.98
N THR A 137 20.22 -7.52 26.54
CA THR A 137 19.05 -7.95 25.77
C THR A 137 18.96 -7.16 24.47
N PHE A 138 18.94 -7.86 23.36
CA PHE A 138 18.61 -7.30 22.06
C PHE A 138 17.19 -7.70 21.69
N PHE A 139 16.40 -6.74 21.21
CA PHE A 139 15.04 -6.94 20.72
C PHE A 139 14.89 -6.31 19.36
N ALA A 140 14.20 -6.99 18.43
CA ALA A 140 13.79 -6.46 17.15
C ALA A 140 12.36 -6.88 16.83
N LEU A 141 11.59 -5.95 16.25
CA LEU A 141 10.21 -6.15 15.78
C LEU A 141 10.10 -5.69 14.34
N ALA A 142 9.59 -6.58 13.51
CA ALA A 142 9.24 -6.28 12.12
C ALA A 142 7.79 -6.63 11.85
N ASP A 143 7.15 -5.89 10.94
CA ASP A 143 5.80 -6.14 10.46
C ASP A 143 5.73 -6.06 8.93
N GLY A 144 4.91 -6.91 8.34
CA GLY A 144 4.70 -7.02 6.90
C GLY A 144 3.22 -6.95 6.52
N PHE A 145 2.94 -6.31 5.39
CA PHE A 145 1.60 -6.16 4.83
C PHE A 145 1.66 -6.51 3.35
N PHE A 146 0.78 -7.42 2.90
CA PHE A 146 0.87 -7.99 1.55
C PHE A 146 -0.49 -8.18 0.88
N GLY A 147 -0.50 -8.02 -0.43
CA GLY A 147 -1.64 -8.29 -1.31
C GLY A 147 -2.62 -7.13 -1.47
N GLY A 148 -2.28 -5.93 -0.98
CA GLY A 148 -3.05 -4.71 -1.22
C GLY A 148 -2.52 -3.92 -2.41
N GLN A 149 -3.36 -3.06 -2.96
CA GLN A 149 -3.05 -2.16 -4.06
C GLN A 149 -3.62 -0.77 -3.79
N GLY A 150 -3.20 0.22 -4.58
CA GLY A 150 -3.71 1.58 -4.50
C GLY A 150 -3.49 2.31 -5.82
N PHE A 151 -4.12 3.48 -5.99
CA PHE A 151 -3.91 4.32 -7.14
C PHE A 151 -2.91 5.44 -6.85
N LYS A 152 -2.07 5.75 -7.84
CA LYS A 152 -1.21 6.92 -7.87
C LYS A 152 -2.02 8.12 -8.36
N ASP A 153 -2.96 8.61 -7.55
CA ASP A 153 -3.98 9.62 -7.90
C ASP A 153 -3.77 10.99 -7.24
N SER A 154 -2.66 11.17 -6.51
CA SER A 154 -2.33 12.46 -5.92
C SER A 154 -1.78 13.46 -6.94
N SER A 155 -1.76 14.75 -6.60
CA SER A 155 -1.18 15.83 -7.43
C SER A 155 0.31 15.65 -7.73
N TYR A 156 1.02 14.81 -6.97
CA TYR A 156 2.40 14.43 -7.28
C TYR A 156 2.49 13.58 -8.55
N TYR A 157 1.51 12.69 -8.76
CA TYR A 157 1.45 11.77 -9.89
C TYR A 157 0.62 12.31 -11.05
N TRP A 158 -0.49 12.98 -10.78
CA TRP A 158 -1.37 13.54 -11.78
C TRP A 158 -1.00 14.99 -12.05
N VAL A 159 0.07 15.19 -12.85
CA VAL A 159 0.58 16.50 -13.23
C VAL A 159 -0.18 17.01 -14.45
N ARG A 160 -1.16 17.86 -14.21
CA ARG A 160 -2.04 18.44 -15.22
C ARG A 160 -2.40 19.90 -14.88
N GLY A 161 -2.82 20.66 -15.88
CA GLY A 161 -3.19 22.06 -15.70
C GLY A 161 -2.07 22.88 -15.08
N GLU A 162 -2.35 23.52 -13.96
CA GLU A 162 -1.40 24.36 -13.21
C GLU A 162 -0.62 23.62 -12.11
N ASN A 163 -0.74 22.29 -12.03
CA ASN A 163 -0.01 21.51 -11.04
C ASN A 163 1.50 21.65 -11.26
N LYS A 164 2.24 21.66 -10.15
CA LYS A 164 3.71 21.68 -10.18
C LYS A 164 4.27 20.37 -10.73
N TYR A 165 5.31 20.47 -11.53
CA TYR A 165 6.03 19.32 -12.03
C TYR A 165 6.74 18.57 -10.90
N SER A 166 6.67 17.24 -10.95
CA SER A 166 7.40 16.33 -10.09
C SER A 166 8.44 15.53 -10.90
N ASP A 167 9.31 14.79 -10.22
CA ASP A 167 10.35 13.97 -10.88
C ASP A 167 9.77 12.90 -11.81
N ILE A 168 8.55 12.44 -11.53
CA ILE A 168 7.88 11.37 -12.28
C ILE A 168 7.64 11.69 -13.75
N VAL A 169 7.51 12.98 -14.11
CA VAL A 169 7.25 13.42 -15.48
C VAL A 169 8.51 13.44 -16.38
N ARG A 170 9.69 13.13 -15.85
CA ARG A 170 10.94 13.09 -16.64
C ARG A 170 10.87 12.11 -17.80
N ASN A 171 10.19 10.99 -17.58
CA ASN A 171 10.00 9.94 -18.59
C ASN A 171 8.65 10.06 -19.31
N ARG A 172 8.14 11.29 -19.48
CA ARG A 172 6.89 11.54 -20.18
C ARG A 172 6.98 11.21 -21.66
N TRP A 173 5.85 10.96 -22.24
CA TRP A 173 5.72 10.80 -23.68
C TRP A 173 6.02 12.11 -24.43
N THR A 174 6.85 12.02 -25.46
CA THR A 174 7.13 12.98 -26.52
C THR A 174 7.39 12.20 -27.80
N GLU A 175 7.44 12.85 -28.97
CA GLU A 175 7.76 12.18 -30.21
C GLU A 175 9.12 11.43 -30.17
N GLU A 176 10.12 11.98 -29.44
CA GLU A 176 11.41 11.32 -29.30
C GLU A 176 11.41 10.16 -28.29
N THR A 177 10.49 10.20 -27.30
CA THR A 177 10.45 9.21 -26.22
C THR A 177 9.28 8.23 -26.33
N LYS A 178 8.49 8.27 -27.39
CA LYS A 178 7.25 7.46 -27.53
C LYS A 178 7.42 5.96 -27.26
N ASN A 179 8.59 5.40 -27.61
CA ASN A 179 8.88 3.98 -27.40
C ASN A 179 9.41 3.63 -25.99
N THR A 180 9.77 4.62 -25.18
CA THR A 180 10.38 4.44 -23.85
C THR A 180 9.64 5.17 -22.74
N ALA A 181 8.61 5.94 -23.09
CA ALA A 181 7.83 6.71 -22.15
C ALA A 181 7.12 5.81 -21.12
N THR A 182 7.16 6.23 -19.87
CA THR A 182 6.47 5.58 -18.75
C THR A 182 5.46 6.50 -18.07
N TYR A 183 5.23 7.66 -18.66
CA TYR A 183 4.31 8.68 -18.17
C TYR A 183 3.60 9.35 -19.37
N PRO A 184 2.32 9.73 -19.28
CA PRO A 184 1.60 10.37 -20.37
C PRO A 184 2.24 11.71 -20.80
N ARG A 185 1.83 12.25 -21.95
CA ARG A 185 2.21 13.59 -22.33
C ARG A 185 1.79 14.63 -21.28
N LEU A 186 2.52 15.70 -21.16
CA LEU A 186 2.10 16.84 -20.34
C LEU A 186 1.06 17.68 -21.08
N THR A 187 0.10 18.21 -20.32
CA THR A 187 -0.94 19.07 -20.84
C THR A 187 -1.23 20.22 -19.87
N THR A 188 -1.50 21.40 -20.42
CA THR A 188 -1.97 22.57 -19.67
C THR A 188 -3.48 22.55 -19.47
N SER A 189 -4.22 21.73 -20.22
CA SER A 189 -5.64 21.49 -19.99
C SER A 189 -5.85 20.60 -18.76
N ASN A 190 -7.09 20.46 -18.32
CA ASN A 190 -7.42 19.55 -17.20
C ASN A 190 -7.08 18.09 -17.48
N GLY A 191 -6.85 17.72 -18.76
CA GLY A 191 -6.26 16.43 -19.16
C GLY A 191 -6.94 15.21 -18.55
N ALA A 192 -8.27 15.25 -18.43
CA ALA A 192 -9.02 14.24 -17.68
C ALA A 192 -8.88 12.83 -18.25
N ASN A 193 -8.56 12.71 -19.54
CA ASN A 193 -8.42 11.41 -20.19
C ASN A 193 -7.32 10.54 -19.57
N SER A 194 -6.09 11.04 -19.49
CA SER A 194 -4.95 10.27 -18.96
C SER A 194 -4.94 10.15 -17.42
N PHE A 195 -5.78 10.94 -16.74
CA PHE A 195 -5.83 11.01 -15.27
C PHE A 195 -7.16 10.44 -14.74
N ARG A 196 -7.36 9.15 -15.03
CA ARG A 196 -8.47 8.33 -14.56
C ARG A 196 -7.93 7.13 -13.80
N ASN A 197 -8.71 6.63 -12.85
CA ASN A 197 -8.39 5.35 -12.20
C ASN A 197 -8.28 4.27 -13.28
N SER A 198 -7.11 3.67 -13.36
CA SER A 198 -6.80 2.62 -14.33
C SER A 198 -5.68 1.75 -13.80
N ASP A 199 -5.48 0.60 -14.41
CA ASP A 199 -4.35 -0.28 -14.10
C ASP A 199 -2.99 0.39 -14.33
N PHE A 200 -2.91 1.41 -15.21
CA PHE A 200 -1.71 2.22 -15.39
C PHE A 200 -1.26 2.94 -14.11
N TRP A 201 -2.20 3.43 -13.32
CA TRP A 201 -1.93 4.13 -12.07
C TRP A 201 -1.94 3.22 -10.84
N LEU A 202 -2.24 1.93 -11.04
CA LEU A 202 -2.27 0.96 -9.95
C LEU A 202 -0.85 0.66 -9.43
N TYR A 203 -0.69 0.57 -8.13
CA TYR A 203 0.57 0.16 -7.51
C TYR A 203 0.34 -0.85 -6.39
N ASN A 204 1.35 -1.65 -6.09
CA ASN A 204 1.33 -2.63 -5.02
C ASN A 204 1.75 -1.96 -3.69
N THR A 205 0.95 -2.17 -2.64
CA THR A 205 1.20 -1.61 -1.30
C THR A 205 2.01 -2.54 -0.40
N ASP A 206 2.53 -3.65 -0.93
CA ASP A 206 3.35 -4.59 -0.16
C ASP A 206 4.54 -3.91 0.49
N ARG A 207 4.73 -4.19 1.77
CA ARG A 207 5.83 -3.62 2.55
C ARG A 207 6.23 -4.49 3.72
N LEU A 208 7.49 -4.40 4.08
CA LEU A 208 8.07 -4.93 5.30
C LEU A 208 8.72 -3.79 6.07
N ASN A 209 8.37 -3.62 7.33
CA ASN A 209 8.90 -2.58 8.20
C ASN A 209 9.74 -3.18 9.32
N LEU A 210 10.88 -2.57 9.62
CA LEU A 210 11.60 -2.74 10.88
C LEU A 210 11.07 -1.69 11.85
N SER A 211 10.07 -2.09 12.64
CA SER A 211 9.24 -1.17 13.41
C SER A 211 9.90 -0.75 14.71
N GLN A 212 10.68 -1.65 15.31
CA GLN A 212 11.43 -1.34 16.55
C GLN A 212 12.72 -2.17 16.62
N VAL A 213 13.78 -1.55 17.10
CA VAL A 213 14.97 -2.21 17.59
C VAL A 213 15.31 -1.62 18.95
N GLN A 214 15.64 -2.46 19.93
CA GLN A 214 16.05 -2.03 21.26
C GLN A 214 17.23 -2.85 21.74
N PHE A 215 18.17 -2.17 22.38
CA PHE A 215 19.28 -2.77 23.09
C PHE A 215 19.20 -2.34 24.56
N THR A 216 19.18 -3.29 25.46
CA THR A 216 19.04 -3.07 26.91
C THR A 216 20.23 -3.69 27.63
N TYR A 217 20.73 -2.97 28.63
CA TYR A 217 21.71 -3.45 29.58
C TYR A 217 21.13 -3.40 31.00
N ASP A 218 21.01 -4.55 31.63
CA ASP A 218 20.57 -4.68 33.03
C ASP A 218 21.77 -4.56 33.96
N ILE A 219 21.74 -3.60 34.86
CA ILE A 219 22.82 -3.43 35.88
C ILE A 219 22.79 -4.66 36.80
N PRO A 220 23.94 -5.34 36.99
CA PRO A 220 24.00 -6.51 37.87
C PRO A 220 23.50 -6.19 39.28
N GLU A 221 22.72 -7.08 39.88
CA GLU A 221 22.21 -6.94 41.26
C GLU A 221 23.31 -6.65 42.28
N ALA A 222 24.49 -7.26 42.09
CA ALA A 222 25.64 -7.01 42.97
C ALA A 222 26.07 -5.54 43.02
N ALA A 223 25.85 -4.77 41.94
CA ALA A 223 26.17 -3.32 41.91
C ALA A 223 25.08 -2.46 42.59
N LEU A 224 23.90 -3.03 42.86
CA LEU A 224 22.76 -2.36 43.49
C LEU A 224 22.65 -2.67 45.00
N GLN A 225 23.50 -3.56 45.52
CA GLN A 225 23.47 -3.95 46.92
C GLN A 225 23.69 -2.73 47.85
N GLY A 226 22.84 -2.62 48.87
CA GLY A 226 22.88 -1.50 49.81
C GLY A 226 22.12 -0.24 49.32
N THR A 227 21.52 -0.28 48.14
CA THR A 227 20.61 0.77 47.64
C THR A 227 19.16 0.38 47.84
N PHE A 228 18.24 1.34 47.71
CA PHE A 228 16.79 1.09 47.73
C PHE A 228 16.24 0.63 46.35
N VAL A 229 17.09 0.49 45.34
CA VAL A 229 16.75 0.09 43.99
C VAL A 229 16.95 -1.42 43.86
N SER A 230 15.88 -2.16 43.54
CA SER A 230 15.90 -3.62 43.35
C SER A 230 16.29 -4.04 41.94
N GLY A 231 16.16 -3.15 40.95
CA GLY A 231 16.58 -3.37 39.57
C GLY A 231 16.79 -2.08 38.81
N LEU A 232 17.82 -2.04 37.96
CA LEU A 232 18.14 -0.87 37.13
C LEU A 232 18.58 -1.33 35.74
N SER A 233 17.98 -0.76 34.72
CA SER A 233 18.33 -1.04 33.31
C SER A 233 18.51 0.26 32.54
N VAL A 234 19.44 0.25 31.58
CA VAL A 234 19.63 1.32 30.60
C VAL A 234 19.33 0.77 29.23
N TYR A 235 18.60 1.51 28.40
CA TYR A 235 18.28 1.06 27.05
C TYR A 235 18.38 2.17 26.02
N VAL A 236 18.67 1.75 24.79
CA VAL A 236 18.58 2.56 23.57
C VAL A 236 17.57 1.88 22.64
N SER A 237 16.65 2.64 22.09
CA SER A 237 15.68 2.12 21.14
C SER A 237 15.50 3.02 19.93
N GLY A 238 15.20 2.41 18.79
CA GLY A 238 14.84 3.09 17.55
C GLY A 238 13.54 2.55 17.01
N TYR A 239 12.71 3.42 16.44
CA TYR A 239 11.41 3.11 15.87
C TYR A 239 11.32 3.54 14.41
N ASN A 240 10.55 2.81 13.61
CA ASN A 240 10.33 3.08 12.19
C ASN A 240 11.65 3.16 11.40
N LEU A 241 12.59 2.24 11.67
CA LEU A 241 13.97 2.34 11.22
C LEU A 241 14.12 2.07 9.71
N LEU A 242 13.34 1.14 9.17
CA LEU A 242 13.43 0.73 7.78
C LEU A 242 12.05 0.30 7.25
N THR A 243 11.73 0.74 6.04
CA THR A 243 10.61 0.22 5.25
C THR A 243 11.15 -0.29 3.93
N ILE A 244 10.89 -1.55 3.61
CA ILE A 244 11.18 -2.18 2.33
C ILE A 244 9.87 -2.29 1.56
N SER A 245 9.78 -1.60 0.42
CA SER A 245 8.65 -1.63 -0.50
C SER A 245 9.11 -1.25 -1.89
N LYS A 246 8.44 -1.75 -2.91
CA LYS A 246 8.71 -1.41 -4.32
C LYS A 246 8.53 0.10 -4.58
N GLU A 247 7.54 0.69 -3.93
CA GLU A 247 7.19 2.12 -4.12
C GLU A 247 7.87 3.07 -3.11
N ARG A 248 8.76 2.56 -2.24
CA ARG A 248 9.39 3.36 -1.17
C ARG A 248 10.13 4.61 -1.66
N LYS A 249 10.60 4.59 -2.90
CA LYS A 249 11.28 5.74 -3.51
C LYS A 249 10.36 6.97 -3.61
N HIS A 250 9.08 6.75 -3.83
CA HIS A 250 8.10 7.81 -4.10
C HIS A 250 7.02 7.94 -3.02
N PHE A 251 6.88 6.94 -2.14
CA PHE A 251 5.85 6.90 -1.10
C PHE A 251 6.38 6.64 0.28
N GLU A 252 5.82 7.31 1.26
CA GLU A 252 5.84 6.90 2.65
C GLU A 252 4.68 5.94 2.92
N MET A 253 4.93 4.63 2.86
CA MET A 253 3.90 3.58 2.83
C MET A 253 3.05 3.45 4.11
N ASN A 254 3.52 4.02 5.23
CA ASN A 254 2.89 3.82 6.54
C ASN A 254 2.23 5.08 7.10
N VAL A 255 2.15 6.13 6.32
CA VAL A 255 1.60 7.42 6.76
C VAL A 255 0.51 7.87 5.81
N GLY A 256 -0.50 8.54 6.33
CA GLY A 256 -1.51 9.22 5.54
C GLY A 256 -0.96 10.51 4.94
N SER A 257 -1.21 11.63 5.60
CA SER A 257 -0.83 12.97 5.10
C SER A 257 0.54 13.48 5.58
N SER A 258 1.20 12.79 6.52
CA SER A 258 2.46 13.24 7.11
C SER A 258 3.59 12.25 6.84
N PRO A 259 4.82 12.73 6.60
CA PRO A 259 5.97 11.86 6.43
C PRO A 259 6.24 11.02 7.68
N GLN A 260 6.65 9.76 7.48
CA GLN A 260 7.04 8.89 8.57
C GLN A 260 8.36 9.37 9.19
N THR A 261 8.35 9.53 10.52
CA THR A 261 9.54 9.91 11.28
C THR A 261 10.21 8.71 11.91
N ARG A 262 11.54 8.71 11.93
CA ARG A 262 12.31 7.80 12.78
C ARG A 262 12.45 8.43 14.15
N MET A 263 12.31 7.61 15.20
CA MET A 263 12.45 8.06 16.56
C MET A 263 13.55 7.26 17.25
N TYR A 264 14.39 7.93 18.01
CA TYR A 264 15.45 7.30 18.80
C TYR A 264 15.30 7.74 20.26
N ASN A 265 15.32 6.78 21.17
CA ASN A 265 15.19 7.04 22.60
C ASN A 265 16.36 6.42 23.37
N ILE A 266 16.78 7.10 24.41
CA ILE A 266 17.63 6.59 25.47
C ILE A 266 16.84 6.68 26.76
N GLY A 267 16.81 5.61 27.53
CA GLY A 267 16.05 5.60 28.78
C GLY A 267 16.68 4.75 29.86
N VAL A 268 16.22 5.00 31.06
CA VAL A 268 16.58 4.26 32.27
C VAL A 268 15.29 3.74 32.90
N ARG A 269 15.30 2.50 33.35
CA ARG A 269 14.21 1.88 34.10
C ARG A 269 14.69 1.47 35.45
N GLY A 270 14.07 1.96 36.52
CA GLY A 270 14.32 1.57 37.90
C GLY A 270 13.15 0.79 38.47
N THR A 271 13.45 -0.23 39.30
CA THR A 271 12.49 -0.97 40.14
C THR A 271 12.95 -0.78 41.58
N PHE A 272 11.98 -0.43 42.47
CA PHE A 272 12.26 -0.11 43.87
C PHE A 272 11.69 -1.14 44.82
#